data_144e518bd8f2135ba7eeb8573b144b39
#
_entry.id   144e518bd8f2135ba7eeb8573b144b39
#
_cell.length_a   1.000
_cell.length_b   1.000
_cell.length_c   1.000
_cell.angle_alpha   90.00
_cell.angle_beta   90.00
_cell.angle_gamma   90.00
#
_symmetry.space_group_name_H-M   'P 1'
#
loop_
_entity.id
_entity.type
_entity.pdbx_description
1 polymer ?
#
loop_
_entity_poly.entity_id
_entity_poly.type
_entity_poly.pdbx_seq_one_letter_code
_entity_poly.pdbx_strand_id
1 'polypeptide(L)'
;MKVKKFTFLFPKAFELICLHLRLSAACLALAVLAVQANAQPAWQPTKNIEIVVPSAPGGSNDKTARSIERVIQDRRLLNATLTVVNKPGGGNAMTMNYLNLHMGDAHYLMIGTPTILTNHIIGASALNYTDFTPVASLFNEYIVFAVKTDSAIKTGRDLAERLKKDPKSVSIGFATALGSHNHIAAGLLAKAIGGEVRALKVVAFKGSSEAIAALLGGHIDLVTTAAGNVADQVEAGKLRIVGVAANQRLPAPYAGVPTWKEQGINVVFGGWRSIMGPKNMTAAQIAYWEKVLTRVVAQPEWKSDLERNYLTDDFAVGERFRAELKQDYASMKAVLVELGLAKN
;
A
#
# COMPACT_ATOMS: atom_id res chain seq x y z
N MET A 1 83.87 -52.54 -26.00
CA MET A 1 82.83 -52.44 -25.00
C MET A 1 82.05 -51.16 -25.26
N LYS A 2 80.85 -51.24 -25.84
CA LYS A 2 80.06 -50.06 -26.24
C LYS A 2 79.07 -49.73 -25.11
N VAL A 3 79.20 -48.54 -24.50
CA VAL A 3 78.26 -48.01 -23.51
C VAL A 3 77.10 -47.38 -24.23
N LYS A 4 75.84 -47.92 -24.02
CA LYS A 4 74.59 -47.33 -24.53
C LYS A 4 74.23 -46.13 -23.65
N LYS A 5 74.09 -44.92 -24.25
CA LYS A 5 73.53 -43.76 -23.64
C LYS A 5 71.97 -43.94 -23.52
N PHE A 6 71.47 -43.99 -22.31
CA PHE A 6 70.05 -43.93 -22.01
C PHE A 6 69.60 -42.44 -22.03
N THR A 7 68.86 -42.03 -23.02
CA THR A 7 68.27 -40.69 -23.10
C THR A 7 66.93 -40.69 -22.35
N PHE A 8 66.91 -39.99 -21.23
CA PHE A 8 65.65 -39.80 -20.46
C PHE A 8 64.64 -38.93 -21.24
N LEU A 9 63.52 -39.51 -21.60
CA LEU A 9 62.37 -38.86 -22.31
C LEU A 9 61.35 -38.36 -21.32
N PHE A 10 61.71 -37.48 -20.35
CA PHE A 10 60.83 -37.02 -19.29
C PHE A 10 60.80 -35.51 -19.01
N PRO A 11 60.96 -34.57 -19.97
CA PRO A 11 60.69 -33.18 -19.61
C PRO A 11 59.36 -32.63 -20.09
N LYS A 12 58.79 -33.10 -21.21
CA LYS A 12 57.61 -32.45 -21.80
C LYS A 12 56.29 -32.72 -21.08
N ALA A 13 56.14 -33.93 -20.52
CA ALA A 13 54.88 -34.26 -19.77
C ALA A 13 54.78 -33.51 -18.44
N PHE A 14 55.92 -33.28 -17.79
CA PHE A 14 55.95 -32.54 -16.51
C PHE A 14 55.68 -31.05 -16.70
N GLU A 15 56.15 -30.42 -17.78
CA GLU A 15 55.85 -29.03 -18.11
C GLU A 15 54.34 -28.81 -18.46
N LEU A 16 53.74 -29.76 -19.18
CA LEU A 16 52.31 -29.71 -19.48
C LEU A 16 51.42 -29.83 -18.22
N ILE A 17 51.80 -30.71 -17.29
CA ILE A 17 51.06 -30.86 -16.01
C ILE A 17 51.21 -29.59 -15.16
N CYS A 18 52.38 -29.00 -15.08
CA CYS A 18 52.60 -27.75 -14.36
C CYS A 18 51.86 -26.57 -15.00
N LEU A 19 51.75 -26.52 -16.34
CA LEU A 19 51.00 -25.49 -17.04
C LEU A 19 49.47 -25.60 -16.77
N HIS A 20 48.91 -26.82 -16.79
CA HIS A 20 47.51 -27.06 -16.47
C HIS A 20 47.18 -26.75 -15.01
N LEU A 21 48.05 -27.08 -14.07
CA LEU A 21 47.90 -26.72 -12.65
C LEU A 21 47.94 -25.20 -12.43
N ARG A 22 48.78 -24.47 -13.14
CA ARG A 22 48.86 -23.00 -13.06
C ARG A 22 47.62 -22.33 -13.68
N LEU A 23 47.13 -22.83 -14.81
CA LEU A 23 45.91 -22.36 -15.44
C LEU A 23 44.66 -22.62 -14.56
N SER A 24 44.57 -23.82 -13.96
CA SER A 24 43.47 -24.16 -13.03
C SER A 24 43.50 -23.31 -11.78
N ALA A 25 44.68 -23.03 -11.21
CA ALA A 25 44.81 -22.14 -10.05
C ALA A 25 44.48 -20.69 -10.39
N ALA A 26 44.85 -20.21 -11.58
CA ALA A 26 44.48 -18.87 -12.05
C ALA A 26 42.97 -18.72 -12.31
N CYS A 27 42.33 -19.75 -12.90
CA CYS A 27 40.87 -19.77 -13.07
C CYS A 27 40.12 -19.83 -11.73
N LEU A 28 40.62 -20.61 -10.76
CA LEU A 28 40.03 -20.61 -9.40
C LEU A 28 40.21 -19.27 -8.69
N ALA A 29 41.36 -18.64 -8.79
CA ALA A 29 41.63 -17.33 -8.22
C ALA A 29 40.72 -16.22 -8.85
N LEU A 30 40.54 -16.26 -10.18
CA LEU A 30 39.64 -15.37 -10.89
C LEU A 30 38.15 -15.61 -10.51
N ALA A 31 37.74 -16.87 -10.31
CA ALA A 31 36.40 -17.21 -9.85
C ALA A 31 36.15 -16.73 -8.41
N VAL A 32 37.13 -16.85 -7.51
CA VAL A 32 37.03 -16.34 -6.13
C VAL A 32 36.99 -14.81 -6.11
N LEU A 33 37.76 -14.13 -6.95
CA LEU A 33 37.72 -12.66 -7.09
C LEU A 33 36.41 -12.17 -7.69
N ALA A 34 35.81 -12.90 -8.62
CA ALA A 34 34.50 -12.57 -9.20
C ALA A 34 33.35 -12.74 -8.19
N VAL A 35 33.46 -13.70 -7.27
CA VAL A 35 32.47 -13.88 -6.18
C VAL A 35 32.60 -12.77 -5.12
N GLN A 36 33.81 -12.29 -4.85
CA GLN A 36 33.99 -11.17 -3.90
C GLN A 36 33.60 -9.82 -4.49
N ALA A 37 33.69 -9.62 -5.81
CA ALA A 37 33.31 -8.38 -6.47
C ALA A 37 31.78 -8.09 -6.44
N ASN A 38 30.94 -9.10 -6.18
CA ASN A 38 29.48 -8.94 -6.07
C ASN A 38 28.96 -8.80 -4.64
N ALA A 39 29.78 -8.86 -3.63
CA ALA A 39 29.39 -8.57 -2.25
C ALA A 39 29.52 -7.06 -1.98
N GLN A 40 28.70 -6.23 -2.66
CA GLN A 40 28.50 -4.87 -2.15
C GLN A 40 28.05 -4.99 -0.69
N PRO A 41 28.70 -4.26 0.26
CA PRO A 41 28.25 -4.28 1.64
C PRO A 41 26.77 -3.92 1.68
N ALA A 42 25.98 -4.80 2.30
CA ALA A 42 24.55 -4.57 2.43
C ALA A 42 24.36 -3.19 3.07
N TRP A 43 23.64 -2.31 2.38
CA TRP A 43 23.36 -0.97 2.91
C TRP A 43 22.69 -1.09 4.29
N GLN A 44 23.11 -0.24 5.22
CA GLN A 44 22.50 -0.09 6.54
C GLN A 44 22.39 1.39 6.87
N PRO A 45 21.39 1.79 7.67
CA PRO A 45 21.28 3.18 8.11
C PRO A 45 22.48 3.58 8.97
N THR A 46 23.05 4.75 8.66
CA THR A 46 24.21 5.34 9.34
C THR A 46 23.85 6.55 10.20
N LYS A 47 22.61 6.99 10.16
CA LYS A 47 22.06 8.11 10.93
C LYS A 47 20.61 7.84 11.30
N ASN A 48 19.98 8.76 12.02
CA ASN A 48 18.57 8.71 12.37
C ASN A 48 17.68 8.56 11.13
N ILE A 49 16.60 7.79 11.27
CA ILE A 49 15.60 7.53 10.25
C ILE A 49 14.35 8.33 10.58
N GLU A 50 13.75 8.93 9.56
CA GLU A 50 12.47 9.61 9.68
C GLU A 50 11.39 8.88 8.90
N ILE A 51 10.28 8.53 9.56
CA ILE A 51 9.02 8.20 8.89
C ILE A 51 8.13 9.43 8.90
N VAL A 52 7.97 10.04 7.74
CA VAL A 52 7.17 11.26 7.57
C VAL A 52 5.70 10.88 7.36
N VAL A 53 4.82 11.54 8.11
CA VAL A 53 3.40 11.20 8.18
C VAL A 53 2.54 12.35 7.66
N PRO A 54 1.64 12.11 6.70
CA PRO A 54 0.80 13.15 6.10
C PRO A 54 -0.44 13.52 6.92
N SER A 55 -0.41 13.30 8.22
CA SER A 55 -1.51 13.65 9.13
C SER A 55 -1.01 14.26 10.42
N ALA A 56 -1.91 14.90 11.15
CA ALA A 56 -1.64 15.34 12.51
C ALA A 56 -1.40 14.13 13.44
N PRO A 57 -0.69 14.32 14.57
CA PRO A 57 -0.54 13.31 15.60
C PRO A 57 -1.89 12.71 16.03
N GLY A 58 -1.92 11.39 16.29
CA GLY A 58 -3.12 10.63 16.66
C GLY A 58 -4.04 10.25 15.50
N GLY A 59 -3.81 10.73 14.28
CA GLY A 59 -4.53 10.29 13.08
C GLY A 59 -4.16 8.86 12.67
N SER A 60 -4.96 8.25 11.78
CA SER A 60 -4.75 6.86 11.32
C SER A 60 -3.33 6.62 10.76
N ASN A 61 -2.81 7.54 9.95
CA ASN A 61 -1.46 7.44 9.39
C ASN A 61 -0.38 7.55 10.48
N ASP A 62 -0.58 8.41 11.48
CA ASP A 62 0.33 8.57 12.61
C ASP A 62 0.35 7.30 13.48
N LYS A 63 -0.81 6.73 13.77
CA LYS A 63 -0.92 5.45 14.48
C LYS A 63 -0.19 4.33 13.75
N THR A 64 -0.28 4.27 12.41
CA THR A 64 0.45 3.29 11.60
C THR A 64 1.96 3.46 11.76
N ALA A 65 2.47 4.69 11.62
CA ALA A 65 3.91 4.96 11.75
C ALA A 65 4.43 4.64 13.15
N ARG A 66 3.66 5.00 14.20
CA ARG A 66 4.03 4.70 15.59
C ARG A 66 3.94 3.21 15.94
N SER A 67 3.05 2.47 15.30
CA SER A 67 3.02 1.00 15.44
C SER A 67 4.29 0.38 14.85
N ILE A 68 4.73 0.85 13.66
CA ILE A 68 6.01 0.42 13.06
C ILE A 68 7.18 0.81 13.97
N GLU A 69 7.24 2.06 14.44
CA GLU A 69 8.28 2.56 15.35
C GLU A 69 8.38 1.70 16.61
N ARG A 70 7.27 1.45 17.29
CA ARG A 70 7.18 0.61 18.49
C ARG A 70 7.69 -0.81 18.23
N VAL A 71 7.18 -1.48 17.20
CA VAL A 71 7.61 -2.84 16.86
C VAL A 71 9.11 -2.89 16.56
N ILE A 72 9.63 -1.91 15.82
CA ILE A 72 11.07 -1.82 15.52
C ILE A 72 11.90 -1.65 16.81
N GLN A 73 11.47 -0.79 17.71
CA GLN A 73 12.15 -0.54 18.98
C GLN A 73 12.08 -1.74 19.91
N ASP A 74 10.89 -2.28 20.17
CA ASP A 74 10.67 -3.40 21.09
C ASP A 74 11.41 -4.67 20.64
N ARG A 75 11.46 -4.92 19.34
CA ARG A 75 12.12 -6.08 18.73
C ARG A 75 13.56 -5.81 18.28
N ARG A 76 14.08 -4.60 18.48
CA ARG A 76 15.44 -4.18 18.10
C ARG A 76 15.76 -4.54 16.64
N LEU A 77 14.83 -4.18 15.74
CA LEU A 77 14.96 -4.55 14.33
C LEU A 77 15.95 -3.66 13.56
N LEU A 78 16.33 -2.52 14.12
CA LEU A 78 17.28 -1.56 13.58
C LEU A 78 18.38 -1.24 14.58
N ASN A 79 19.58 -0.92 14.07
CA ASN A 79 20.69 -0.38 14.86
C ASN A 79 20.72 1.17 14.87
N ALA A 80 19.70 1.81 14.30
CA ALA A 80 19.57 3.26 14.22
C ALA A 80 18.24 3.68 14.87
N THR A 81 18.18 4.91 15.35
CA THR A 81 16.93 5.49 15.87
C THR A 81 15.97 5.76 14.72
N LEU A 82 14.69 5.45 14.93
CA LEU A 82 13.61 5.80 14.03
C LEU A 82 12.70 6.80 14.74
N THR A 83 12.32 7.86 14.03
CA THR A 83 11.48 8.94 14.55
C THR A 83 10.30 9.18 13.61
N VAL A 84 9.10 9.32 14.16
CA VAL A 84 7.89 9.69 13.43
C VAL A 84 7.77 11.21 13.38
N VAL A 85 7.66 11.77 12.15
CA VAL A 85 7.60 13.21 11.89
C VAL A 85 6.30 13.56 11.17
N ASN A 86 5.40 14.29 11.82
CA ASN A 86 4.12 14.68 11.23
C ASN A 86 4.27 15.94 10.37
N LYS A 87 3.86 15.87 9.10
CA LYS A 87 3.84 17.00 8.16
C LYS A 87 2.47 17.06 7.44
N PRO A 88 1.39 17.40 8.16
CA PRO A 88 0.06 17.50 7.60
C PRO A 88 -0.06 18.70 6.65
N GLY A 89 -0.99 18.63 5.71
CA GLY A 89 -1.37 19.75 4.85
C GLY A 89 -1.39 19.43 3.36
N GLY A 90 -2.15 20.23 2.61
CA GLY A 90 -2.26 20.15 1.16
C GLY A 90 -2.70 18.77 0.62
N GLY A 91 -3.51 17.99 1.37
CA GLY A 91 -3.87 16.65 0.93
C GLY A 91 -2.65 15.74 0.73
N ASN A 92 -1.70 15.73 1.66
CA ASN A 92 -0.40 15.03 1.62
C ASN A 92 0.71 15.74 0.83
N ALA A 93 0.44 16.86 0.15
CA ALA A 93 1.46 17.55 -0.65
C ALA A 93 2.67 17.99 0.18
N MET A 94 2.48 18.41 1.44
CA MET A 94 3.58 18.78 2.34
C MET A 94 4.53 17.61 2.59
N THR A 95 4.01 16.43 2.88
CA THR A 95 4.80 15.21 3.08
C THR A 95 5.52 14.78 1.79
N MET A 96 4.81 14.81 0.66
CA MET A 96 5.37 14.44 -0.65
C MET A 96 6.53 15.37 -1.04
N ASN A 97 6.34 16.68 -0.90
CA ASN A 97 7.39 17.66 -1.17
C ASN A 97 8.60 17.49 -0.25
N TYR A 98 8.35 17.26 1.04
CA TYR A 98 9.44 17.01 2.00
C TYR A 98 10.26 15.78 1.60
N LEU A 99 9.61 14.65 1.29
CA LEU A 99 10.32 13.45 0.88
C LEU A 99 11.10 13.66 -0.44
N ASN A 100 10.54 14.42 -1.36
CA ASN A 100 11.18 14.73 -2.65
C ASN A 100 12.49 15.55 -2.51
N LEU A 101 12.67 16.29 -1.42
CA LEU A 101 13.92 16.99 -1.12
C LEU A 101 15.07 16.03 -0.73
N HIS A 102 14.76 14.77 -0.41
CA HIS A 102 15.71 13.77 0.08
C HIS A 102 15.98 12.66 -0.95
N MET A 103 15.97 12.98 -2.26
CA MET A 103 16.20 11.99 -3.31
C MET A 103 17.49 11.17 -3.07
N GLY A 104 17.39 9.84 -3.18
CA GLY A 104 18.49 8.90 -2.97
C GLY A 104 18.82 8.59 -1.51
N ASP A 105 18.26 9.32 -0.54
CA ASP A 105 18.55 9.12 0.88
C ASP A 105 17.50 8.24 1.58
N ALA A 106 17.81 6.97 1.71
CA ALA A 106 16.94 5.96 2.31
C ALA A 106 16.75 6.08 3.84
N HIS A 107 17.26 7.13 4.47
CA HIS A 107 16.96 7.44 5.87
C HIS A 107 15.62 8.20 6.02
N TYR A 108 15.01 8.59 4.91
CA TYR A 108 13.71 9.25 4.87
C TYR A 108 12.69 8.33 4.20
N LEU A 109 11.61 8.07 4.91
CA LEU A 109 10.48 7.28 4.41
C LEU A 109 9.20 8.06 4.65
N MET A 110 8.11 7.74 3.96
CA MET A 110 6.80 8.29 4.29
C MET A 110 5.72 7.22 4.33
N ILE A 111 4.69 7.49 5.13
CA ILE A 111 3.43 6.76 5.02
C ILE A 111 2.74 7.18 3.74
N GLY A 112 2.60 6.22 2.81
CA GLY A 112 1.87 6.39 1.56
C GLY A 112 0.40 6.01 1.73
N THR A 113 -0.46 6.72 0.99
CA THR A 113 -1.91 6.49 0.92
C THR A 113 -2.39 6.68 -0.51
N PRO A 114 -3.59 6.23 -0.90
CA PRO A 114 -4.14 6.46 -2.23
C PRO A 114 -4.16 7.92 -2.68
N THR A 115 -4.09 8.87 -1.75
CA THR A 115 -4.03 10.31 -2.05
C THR A 115 -2.81 10.69 -2.90
N ILE A 116 -1.72 9.92 -2.85
CA ILE A 116 -0.55 10.12 -3.74
C ILE A 116 -0.96 9.97 -5.21
N LEU A 117 -1.88 9.05 -5.50
CA LEU A 117 -2.39 8.81 -6.85
C LEU A 117 -3.42 9.86 -7.23
N THR A 118 -4.41 10.09 -6.37
CA THR A 118 -5.54 10.97 -6.67
C THR A 118 -5.13 12.43 -6.81
N ASN A 119 -4.21 12.93 -5.98
CA ASN A 119 -3.74 14.31 -6.06
C ASN A 119 -3.12 14.65 -7.42
N HIS A 120 -2.36 13.74 -7.99
CA HIS A 120 -1.81 13.91 -9.34
C HIS A 120 -2.93 13.94 -10.38
N ILE A 121 -3.86 12.98 -10.31
CA ILE A 121 -4.97 12.87 -11.27
C ILE A 121 -5.87 14.11 -11.26
N ILE A 122 -6.18 14.66 -10.09
CA ILE A 122 -7.02 15.87 -9.96
C ILE A 122 -6.23 17.18 -10.10
N GLY A 123 -4.91 17.09 -10.33
CA GLY A 123 -4.03 18.26 -10.48
C GLY A 123 -3.80 19.05 -9.20
N ALA A 124 -4.02 18.45 -8.03
CA ALA A 124 -3.70 19.05 -6.73
C ALA A 124 -2.20 18.96 -6.39
N SER A 125 -1.45 18.06 -7.06
CA SER A 125 0.00 17.92 -6.95
C SER A 125 0.61 17.63 -8.31
N ALA A 126 1.78 18.23 -8.60
CA ALA A 126 2.59 17.88 -9.76
C ALA A 126 3.33 16.53 -9.55
N LEU A 127 3.56 16.13 -8.28
CA LEU A 127 4.23 14.88 -7.95
C LEU A 127 3.26 13.70 -8.12
N ASN A 128 3.78 12.62 -8.72
CA ASN A 128 3.08 11.35 -8.92
C ASN A 128 3.71 10.26 -8.04
N TYR A 129 3.07 9.11 -7.93
CA TYR A 129 3.63 7.94 -7.24
C TYR A 129 4.97 7.47 -7.86
N THR A 130 5.18 7.71 -9.16
CA THR A 130 6.45 7.42 -9.87
C THR A 130 7.61 8.35 -9.48
N ASP A 131 7.35 9.41 -8.73
CA ASP A 131 8.39 10.30 -8.17
C ASP A 131 8.89 9.83 -6.80
N PHE A 132 8.42 8.67 -6.37
CA PHE A 132 8.83 8.00 -5.14
C PHE A 132 9.24 6.57 -5.42
N THR A 133 9.91 5.94 -4.46
CA THR A 133 10.28 4.53 -4.52
C THR A 133 9.27 3.73 -3.69
N PRO A 134 8.43 2.87 -4.31
CA PRO A 134 7.57 1.97 -3.56
C PRO A 134 8.41 0.94 -2.82
N VAL A 135 8.25 0.86 -1.49
CA VAL A 135 8.98 -0.07 -0.63
C VAL A 135 8.08 -1.24 -0.23
N ALA A 136 6.95 -0.95 0.44
CA ALA A 136 6.00 -1.99 0.83
C ALA A 136 4.57 -1.45 0.92
N SER A 137 3.59 -2.23 0.48
CA SER A 137 2.22 -2.14 0.98
C SER A 137 2.16 -2.81 2.34
N LEU A 138 1.43 -2.26 3.30
CA LEU A 138 1.37 -2.75 4.67
C LEU A 138 0.06 -3.46 4.97
N PHE A 139 -1.06 -2.82 4.66
CA PHE A 139 -2.40 -3.31 4.87
C PHE A 139 -3.40 -2.55 4.00
N ASN A 140 -4.60 -3.10 3.88
CA ASN A 140 -5.70 -2.45 3.21
C ASN A 140 -6.85 -2.16 4.19
N GLU A 141 -7.44 -0.99 4.04
CA GLU A 141 -8.63 -0.53 4.74
C GLU A 141 -9.79 -0.53 3.74
N TYR A 142 -10.42 -1.70 3.58
CA TYR A 142 -11.47 -1.85 2.57
C TYR A 142 -12.71 -1.02 2.88
N ILE A 143 -13.32 -0.49 1.82
CA ILE A 143 -14.48 0.37 1.93
C ILE A 143 -15.74 -0.48 2.04
N VAL A 144 -16.55 -0.15 3.05
CA VAL A 144 -17.88 -0.70 3.26
C VAL A 144 -18.95 0.29 2.87
N PHE A 145 -20.10 -0.24 2.48
CA PHE A 145 -21.30 0.49 2.13
C PHE A 145 -22.34 0.22 3.22
N ALA A 146 -22.56 1.21 4.07
CA ALA A 146 -23.40 1.04 5.24
C ALA A 146 -24.65 1.93 5.17
N VAL A 147 -25.78 1.35 5.61
CA VAL A 147 -27.11 1.98 5.69
C VAL A 147 -27.66 1.84 7.11
N LYS A 148 -28.69 2.59 7.46
CA LYS A 148 -29.44 2.36 8.70
C LYS A 148 -30.07 0.96 8.69
N THR A 149 -30.19 0.33 9.83
CA THR A 149 -30.80 -1.01 9.94
C THR A 149 -32.28 -1.01 9.52
N ASP A 150 -33.01 0.07 9.74
CA ASP A 150 -34.41 0.27 9.31
C ASP A 150 -34.54 0.69 7.83
N SER A 151 -33.44 0.98 7.12
CA SER A 151 -33.45 1.36 5.70
C SER A 151 -34.21 0.34 4.84
N ALA A 152 -34.88 0.83 3.80
CA ALA A 152 -35.48 -0.01 2.77
C ALA A 152 -34.42 -0.75 1.88
N ILE A 153 -33.16 -0.30 1.92
CA ILE A 153 -32.03 -0.98 1.29
C ILE A 153 -31.57 -2.09 2.24
N LYS A 154 -31.87 -3.35 1.93
CA LYS A 154 -31.56 -4.48 2.79
C LYS A 154 -30.28 -5.21 2.38
N THR A 155 -29.95 -5.18 1.10
CA THR A 155 -28.83 -5.89 0.48
C THR A 155 -28.05 -4.98 -0.48
N GLY A 156 -26.84 -5.39 -0.88
CA GLY A 156 -26.10 -4.69 -1.92
C GLY A 156 -26.80 -4.75 -3.27
N ARG A 157 -27.56 -5.81 -3.54
CA ARG A 157 -28.36 -5.92 -4.77
C ARG A 157 -29.47 -4.86 -4.80
N ASP A 158 -30.18 -4.62 -3.69
CA ASP A 158 -31.19 -3.56 -3.61
C ASP A 158 -30.55 -2.18 -3.88
N LEU A 159 -29.35 -1.93 -3.33
CA LEU A 159 -28.59 -0.71 -3.57
C LEU A 159 -28.22 -0.58 -5.06
N ALA A 160 -27.68 -1.63 -5.65
CA ALA A 160 -27.25 -1.65 -7.05
C ALA A 160 -28.44 -1.40 -8.01
N GLU A 161 -29.58 -2.05 -7.79
CA GLU A 161 -30.80 -1.87 -8.59
C GLU A 161 -31.34 -0.45 -8.50
N ARG A 162 -31.38 0.14 -7.30
CA ARG A 162 -31.81 1.53 -7.10
C ARG A 162 -30.91 2.50 -7.84
N LEU A 163 -29.58 2.41 -7.65
CA LEU A 163 -28.61 3.28 -8.30
C LEU A 163 -28.62 3.13 -9.83
N LYS A 164 -28.84 1.92 -10.33
CA LYS A 164 -28.93 1.67 -11.77
C LYS A 164 -30.19 2.30 -12.38
N LYS A 165 -31.33 2.23 -11.65
CA LYS A 165 -32.61 2.80 -12.09
C LYS A 165 -32.61 4.33 -12.03
N ASP A 166 -32.12 4.89 -10.91
CA ASP A 166 -31.99 6.32 -10.69
C ASP A 166 -30.78 6.59 -9.79
N PRO A 167 -29.65 7.10 -10.33
CA PRO A 167 -28.46 7.42 -9.56
C PRO A 167 -28.67 8.44 -8.45
N LYS A 168 -29.74 9.26 -8.54
CA LYS A 168 -30.08 10.28 -7.53
C LYS A 168 -30.98 9.76 -6.41
N SER A 169 -31.50 8.54 -6.54
CA SER A 169 -32.44 7.93 -5.57
C SER A 169 -31.82 7.59 -4.22
N VAL A 170 -30.48 7.61 -4.10
CA VAL A 170 -29.73 7.32 -2.87
C VAL A 170 -28.74 8.46 -2.62
N SER A 171 -28.89 9.14 -1.49
CA SER A 171 -27.91 10.13 -1.04
C SER A 171 -26.72 9.44 -0.35
N ILE A 172 -25.51 9.60 -0.90
CA ILE A 172 -24.30 8.91 -0.49
C ILE A 172 -23.37 9.89 0.25
N GLY A 173 -23.16 9.68 1.54
CA GLY A 173 -22.21 10.46 2.34
C GLY A 173 -20.84 9.80 2.41
N PHE A 174 -19.80 10.62 2.50
CA PHE A 174 -18.43 10.17 2.72
C PHE A 174 -17.57 11.26 3.36
N ALA A 175 -16.43 10.83 3.93
CA ALA A 175 -15.49 11.75 4.55
C ALA A 175 -14.54 12.42 3.55
N THR A 176 -14.05 13.59 3.96
CA THR A 176 -13.05 14.46 3.40
C THR A 176 -13.52 15.31 2.20
N ALA A 177 -13.39 14.85 0.98
CA ALA A 177 -13.65 15.68 -0.20
C ALA A 177 -14.12 14.85 -1.39
N LEU A 178 -14.65 15.51 -2.40
CA LEU A 178 -14.84 14.91 -3.72
C LEU A 178 -13.50 14.41 -4.24
N GLY A 179 -13.49 13.20 -4.85
CA GLY A 179 -12.26 12.55 -5.28
C GLY A 179 -11.52 11.77 -4.19
N SER A 180 -12.02 11.76 -2.94
CA SER A 180 -11.48 10.88 -1.90
C SER A 180 -11.73 9.41 -2.24
N HIS A 181 -10.95 8.51 -1.62
CA HIS A 181 -11.11 7.07 -1.84
C HIS A 181 -12.53 6.57 -1.51
N ASN A 182 -13.21 7.15 -0.53
CA ASN A 182 -14.61 6.83 -0.23
C ASN A 182 -15.56 7.24 -1.37
N HIS A 183 -15.36 8.44 -1.96
CA HIS A 183 -16.11 8.88 -3.13
C HIS A 183 -15.83 8.00 -4.36
N ILE A 184 -14.56 7.66 -4.58
CA ILE A 184 -14.16 6.76 -5.69
C ILE A 184 -14.82 5.40 -5.56
N ALA A 185 -14.93 4.84 -4.34
CA ALA A 185 -15.62 3.57 -4.12
C ALA A 185 -17.09 3.60 -4.57
N ALA A 186 -17.81 4.69 -4.27
CA ALA A 186 -19.18 4.89 -4.75
C ALA A 186 -19.24 5.01 -6.28
N GLY A 187 -18.30 5.74 -6.89
CA GLY A 187 -18.17 5.87 -8.34
C GLY A 187 -17.85 4.54 -9.03
N LEU A 188 -16.95 3.73 -8.45
CA LEU A 188 -16.63 2.38 -8.95
C LEU A 188 -17.85 1.47 -8.91
N LEU A 189 -18.66 1.53 -7.85
CA LEU A 189 -19.91 0.76 -7.77
C LEU A 189 -20.86 1.19 -8.89
N ALA A 190 -21.12 2.49 -9.03
CA ALA A 190 -22.00 3.00 -10.08
C ALA A 190 -21.54 2.58 -11.48
N LYS A 191 -20.25 2.70 -11.77
CA LYS A 191 -19.64 2.25 -13.03
C LYS A 191 -19.83 0.75 -13.27
N ALA A 192 -19.56 -0.08 -12.26
CA ALA A 192 -19.62 -1.53 -12.36
C ALA A 192 -21.04 -2.06 -12.63
N ILE A 193 -22.08 -1.32 -12.18
CA ILE A 193 -23.49 -1.66 -12.46
C ILE A 193 -24.04 -1.00 -13.73
N GLY A 194 -23.20 -0.26 -14.49
CA GLY A 194 -23.63 0.46 -15.69
C GLY A 194 -24.46 1.70 -15.41
N GLY A 195 -24.33 2.29 -14.22
CA GLY A 195 -24.99 3.53 -13.83
C GLY A 195 -24.19 4.77 -14.22
N GLU A 196 -24.86 5.93 -14.21
CA GLU A 196 -24.25 7.23 -14.52
C GLU A 196 -23.49 7.78 -13.30
N VAL A 197 -22.17 7.71 -13.32
CA VAL A 197 -21.29 8.08 -12.17
C VAL A 197 -21.45 9.54 -11.76
N ARG A 198 -21.56 10.47 -12.73
CA ARG A 198 -21.74 11.91 -12.48
C ARG A 198 -23.10 12.28 -11.89
N ALA A 199 -24.09 11.44 -12.10
CA ALA A 199 -25.44 11.70 -11.62
C ALA A 199 -25.65 11.29 -10.14
N LEU A 200 -24.68 10.65 -9.51
CA LEU A 200 -24.78 10.25 -8.10
C LEU A 200 -25.05 11.47 -7.19
N LYS A 201 -26.02 11.33 -6.30
CA LYS A 201 -26.30 12.33 -5.26
C LYS A 201 -25.33 12.13 -4.10
N VAL A 202 -24.25 12.92 -4.06
CA VAL A 202 -23.15 12.77 -3.09
C VAL A 202 -23.06 13.95 -2.12
N VAL A 203 -22.65 13.67 -0.87
CA VAL A 203 -22.45 14.66 0.20
C VAL A 203 -21.10 14.40 0.86
N ALA A 204 -20.17 15.36 0.77
CA ALA A 204 -18.88 15.31 1.43
C ALA A 204 -18.96 15.93 2.84
N PHE A 205 -18.47 15.21 3.84
CA PHE A 205 -18.38 15.65 5.24
C PHE A 205 -16.90 15.85 5.62
N LYS A 206 -16.63 16.62 6.67
CA LYS A 206 -15.26 16.86 7.15
C LYS A 206 -14.58 15.57 7.67
N GLY A 207 -15.37 14.62 8.19
CA GLY A 207 -14.86 13.37 8.74
C GLY A 207 -15.91 12.25 8.72
N SER A 208 -15.44 11.00 8.91
CA SER A 208 -16.31 9.82 8.93
C SER A 208 -17.36 9.88 10.03
N SER A 209 -17.01 10.39 11.21
CA SER A 209 -17.97 10.51 12.34
C SER A 209 -19.13 11.42 12.00
N GLU A 210 -18.88 12.54 11.30
CA GLU A 210 -19.95 13.46 10.86
C GLU A 210 -20.85 12.81 9.81
N ALA A 211 -20.26 12.10 8.82
CA ALA A 211 -21.04 11.36 7.82
C ALA A 211 -21.89 10.25 8.46
N ILE A 212 -21.37 9.52 9.44
CA ILE A 212 -22.08 8.48 10.19
C ILE A 212 -23.22 9.10 11.02
N ALA A 213 -22.98 10.23 11.67
CA ALA A 213 -24.02 10.95 12.41
C ALA A 213 -25.17 11.40 11.48
N ALA A 214 -24.82 11.91 10.29
CA ALA A 214 -25.82 12.29 9.27
C ALA A 214 -26.63 11.08 8.78
N LEU A 215 -26.01 9.92 8.62
CA LEU A 215 -26.71 8.67 8.27
C LEU A 215 -27.66 8.24 9.38
N LEU A 216 -27.21 8.22 10.62
CA LEU A 216 -28.04 7.85 11.78
C LEU A 216 -29.21 8.82 11.96
N GLY A 217 -29.00 10.11 11.68
CA GLY A 217 -30.04 11.14 11.68
C GLY A 217 -31.02 11.09 10.49
N GLY A 218 -30.79 10.22 9.50
CA GLY A 218 -31.63 10.11 8.30
C GLY A 218 -31.44 11.25 7.28
N HIS A 219 -30.35 12.03 7.39
CA HIS A 219 -30.04 13.11 6.44
C HIS A 219 -29.43 12.61 5.14
N ILE A 220 -28.87 11.40 5.16
CA ILE A 220 -28.36 10.65 4.00
C ILE A 220 -28.82 9.19 4.10
N ASP A 221 -28.81 8.47 2.98
CA ASP A 221 -29.29 7.09 2.87
C ASP A 221 -28.20 6.05 3.04
N LEU A 222 -26.96 6.39 2.65
CA LEU A 222 -25.81 5.50 2.59
C LEU A 222 -24.53 6.23 3.01
N VAL A 223 -23.62 5.55 3.68
CA VAL A 223 -22.25 6.01 3.88
C VAL A 223 -21.26 5.03 3.24
N THR A 224 -20.26 5.57 2.54
CA THR A 224 -19.06 4.81 2.13
C THR A 224 -17.91 5.20 3.03
N THR A 225 -17.32 4.23 3.72
CA THR A 225 -16.26 4.46 4.72
C THR A 225 -15.49 3.17 4.99
N ALA A 226 -14.38 3.25 5.73
CA ALA A 226 -13.69 2.09 6.23
C ALA A 226 -14.51 1.31 7.28
N ALA A 227 -14.34 -0.02 7.31
CA ALA A 227 -15.09 -0.90 8.21
C ALA A 227 -14.97 -0.52 9.69
N GLY A 228 -13.74 -0.16 10.14
CA GLY A 228 -13.50 0.24 11.53
C GLY A 228 -14.27 1.50 11.96
N ASN A 229 -14.65 2.38 11.03
CA ASN A 229 -15.37 3.61 11.37
C ASN A 229 -16.85 3.36 11.75
N VAL A 230 -17.42 2.25 11.33
CA VAL A 230 -18.84 1.89 11.59
C VAL A 230 -18.99 0.73 12.59
N ALA A 231 -17.88 0.20 13.11
CA ALA A 231 -17.88 -0.98 13.94
C ALA A 231 -18.87 -0.90 15.11
N ASP A 232 -18.72 0.10 15.96
CA ASP A 232 -19.56 0.29 17.14
C ASP A 232 -21.07 0.40 16.77
N GLN A 233 -21.37 1.02 15.63
CA GLN A 233 -22.77 1.22 15.20
C GLN A 233 -23.37 -0.06 14.59
N VAL A 234 -22.55 -0.88 13.95
CA VAL A 234 -22.95 -2.19 13.43
C VAL A 234 -23.16 -3.17 14.59
N GLU A 235 -22.24 -3.21 15.56
CA GLU A 235 -22.36 -4.03 16.77
C GLU A 235 -23.59 -3.63 17.61
N ALA A 236 -23.86 -2.34 17.70
CA ALA A 236 -25.07 -1.83 18.36
C ALA A 236 -26.36 -2.06 17.55
N GLY A 237 -26.31 -2.68 16.39
CA GLY A 237 -27.45 -2.97 15.53
C GLY A 237 -28.11 -1.73 14.89
N LYS A 238 -27.45 -0.56 14.93
CA LYS A 238 -27.97 0.70 14.36
C LYS A 238 -27.69 0.83 12.86
N LEU A 239 -26.57 0.27 12.40
CA LEU A 239 -26.19 0.25 10.99
C LEU A 239 -26.08 -1.19 10.47
N ARG A 240 -26.28 -1.34 9.16
CA ARG A 240 -26.07 -2.57 8.39
C ARG A 240 -25.11 -2.26 7.26
N ILE A 241 -24.10 -3.15 7.06
CA ILE A 241 -23.26 -3.13 5.87
C ILE A 241 -23.94 -3.99 4.79
N VAL A 242 -24.13 -3.42 3.61
CA VAL A 242 -24.80 -4.09 2.47
C VAL A 242 -23.81 -4.61 1.44
N GLY A 243 -22.55 -4.19 1.50
CA GLY A 243 -21.49 -4.70 0.65
C GLY A 243 -20.10 -4.20 1.06
N VAL A 244 -19.10 -5.00 0.77
CA VAL A 244 -17.69 -4.70 1.02
C VAL A 244 -16.93 -4.70 -0.30
N ALA A 245 -16.14 -3.65 -0.55
CA ALA A 245 -15.31 -3.53 -1.73
C ALA A 245 -13.97 -4.28 -1.56
N ALA A 246 -14.02 -5.58 -1.26
CA ALA A 246 -12.86 -6.42 -1.02
C ALA A 246 -12.86 -7.68 -1.90
N ASN A 247 -11.69 -8.32 -2.04
CA ASN A 247 -11.59 -9.60 -2.73
C ASN A 247 -12.21 -10.76 -1.96
N GLN A 248 -12.17 -10.68 -0.63
CA GLN A 248 -12.70 -11.66 0.31
C GLN A 248 -13.48 -10.94 1.40
N ARG A 249 -14.36 -11.65 2.11
CA ARG A 249 -15.06 -11.10 3.26
C ARG A 249 -14.07 -10.64 4.33
N LEU A 250 -14.44 -9.58 5.02
CA LEU A 250 -13.68 -9.13 6.17
C LEU A 250 -13.81 -10.13 7.32
N PRO A 251 -12.84 -10.20 8.24
CA PRO A 251 -12.95 -11.03 9.44
C PRO A 251 -14.12 -10.58 10.34
N ALA A 252 -14.39 -11.33 11.40
CA ALA A 252 -15.38 -10.93 12.40
C ALA A 252 -15.14 -9.50 12.90
N PRO A 253 -16.21 -8.71 13.17
CA PRO A 253 -17.63 -9.12 13.17
C PRO A 253 -18.29 -9.10 11.77
N TYR A 254 -17.55 -8.83 10.71
CA TYR A 254 -18.07 -8.61 9.35
C TYR A 254 -18.07 -9.86 8.46
N ALA A 255 -17.69 -11.05 8.98
CA ALA A 255 -17.59 -12.29 8.22
C ALA A 255 -18.91 -12.69 7.51
N GLY A 256 -20.04 -12.27 8.05
CA GLY A 256 -21.36 -12.49 7.44
C GLY A 256 -21.69 -11.53 6.28
N VAL A 257 -20.91 -10.45 6.09
CA VAL A 257 -21.20 -9.45 5.07
C VAL A 257 -20.60 -9.86 3.73
N PRO A 258 -21.41 -9.95 2.64
CA PRO A 258 -20.88 -10.34 1.34
C PRO A 258 -20.05 -9.21 0.72
N THR A 259 -19.03 -9.59 -0.05
CA THR A 259 -18.31 -8.66 -0.92
C THR A 259 -19.18 -8.28 -2.13
N TRP A 260 -18.81 -7.22 -2.84
CA TRP A 260 -19.45 -6.89 -4.11
C TRP A 260 -19.25 -7.98 -5.15
N LYS A 261 -18.08 -8.64 -5.17
CA LYS A 261 -17.80 -9.77 -6.07
C LYS A 261 -18.75 -10.95 -5.84
N GLU A 262 -19.01 -11.32 -4.59
CA GLU A 262 -19.96 -12.38 -4.24
C GLU A 262 -21.40 -12.03 -4.67
N GLN A 263 -21.70 -10.74 -4.78
CA GLN A 263 -22.99 -10.24 -5.27
C GLN A 263 -23.03 -10.04 -6.80
N GLY A 264 -21.96 -10.50 -7.52
CA GLY A 264 -21.87 -10.42 -8.98
C GLY A 264 -21.38 -9.07 -9.53
N ILE A 265 -20.90 -8.17 -8.66
CA ILE A 265 -20.45 -6.83 -9.02
C ILE A 265 -18.94 -6.73 -8.78
N ASN A 266 -18.16 -6.56 -9.84
CA ASN A 266 -16.69 -6.54 -9.74
C ASN A 266 -16.16 -5.20 -9.21
N VAL A 267 -16.26 -4.99 -7.90
CA VAL A 267 -15.71 -3.83 -7.20
C VAL A 267 -14.81 -4.29 -6.06
N VAL A 268 -13.53 -3.97 -6.19
CA VAL A 268 -12.51 -4.12 -5.15
C VAL A 268 -11.78 -2.79 -5.03
N PHE A 269 -11.86 -2.20 -3.85
CA PHE A 269 -11.23 -0.90 -3.63
C PHE A 269 -11.09 -0.62 -2.12
N GLY A 270 -9.93 -0.11 -1.73
CA GLY A 270 -9.62 0.20 -0.34
C GLY A 270 -8.67 1.38 -0.20
N GLY A 271 -8.48 1.77 1.04
CA GLY A 271 -7.52 2.79 1.43
C GLY A 271 -6.24 2.16 1.96
N TRP A 272 -5.39 1.64 1.10
CA TRP A 272 -4.14 1.02 1.53
C TRP A 272 -3.22 1.99 2.28
N ARG A 273 -2.36 1.42 3.12
CA ARG A 273 -1.21 2.10 3.71
C ARG A 273 0.06 1.44 3.22
N SER A 274 1.05 2.26 2.93
CA SER A 274 2.33 1.80 2.41
C SER A 274 3.49 2.57 3.02
N ILE A 275 4.69 2.05 2.83
CA ILE A 275 5.94 2.78 2.98
C ILE A 275 6.46 3.12 1.61
N MET A 276 6.70 4.41 1.40
CA MET A 276 7.34 4.95 0.22
C MET A 276 8.67 5.59 0.61
N GLY A 277 9.69 5.36 -0.18
CA GLY A 277 10.98 6.06 -0.05
C GLY A 277 11.12 7.19 -1.06
N PRO A 278 12.14 8.04 -0.95
CA PRO A 278 12.44 9.05 -1.94
C PRO A 278 12.82 8.44 -3.28
N LYS A 279 12.71 9.22 -4.34
CA LYS A 279 13.16 8.79 -5.69
C LYS A 279 14.65 8.41 -5.67
N ASN A 280 15.04 7.50 -6.53
CA ASN A 280 16.44 7.07 -6.73
C ASN A 280 17.06 6.30 -5.54
N MET A 281 16.27 5.62 -4.74
CA MET A 281 16.83 4.61 -3.82
C MET A 281 17.51 3.50 -4.62
N THR A 282 18.67 3.03 -4.14
CA THR A 282 19.38 1.89 -4.71
C THR A 282 18.67 0.57 -4.39
N ALA A 283 18.94 -0.48 -5.20
CA ALA A 283 18.38 -1.81 -4.94
C ALA A 283 18.74 -2.34 -3.54
N ALA A 284 19.95 -2.05 -3.04
CA ALA A 284 20.39 -2.46 -1.70
C ALA A 284 19.59 -1.75 -0.59
N GLN A 285 19.27 -0.48 -0.77
CA GLN A 285 18.44 0.30 0.16
C GLN A 285 17.00 -0.22 0.19
N ILE A 286 16.42 -0.51 -0.98
CA ILE A 286 15.07 -1.07 -1.11
C ILE A 286 15.01 -2.43 -0.41
N ALA A 287 15.92 -3.35 -0.77
CA ALA A 287 15.97 -4.69 -0.18
C ALA A 287 16.14 -4.68 1.35
N TYR A 288 16.92 -3.74 1.88
CA TYR A 288 17.06 -3.55 3.32
C TYR A 288 15.72 -3.23 3.98
N TRP A 289 14.99 -2.24 3.45
CA TRP A 289 13.70 -1.83 4.01
C TRP A 289 12.61 -2.89 3.82
N GLU A 290 12.56 -3.55 2.67
CA GLU A 290 11.66 -4.68 2.45
C GLU A 290 11.86 -5.76 3.51
N LYS A 291 13.13 -6.11 3.81
CA LYS A 291 13.48 -7.08 4.85
C LYS A 291 13.07 -6.62 6.25
N VAL A 292 13.30 -5.35 6.60
CA VAL A 292 12.90 -4.80 7.90
C VAL A 292 11.38 -4.84 8.05
N LEU A 293 10.64 -4.34 7.05
CA LEU A 293 9.17 -4.30 7.09
C LEU A 293 8.56 -5.70 7.10
N THR A 294 9.13 -6.67 6.37
CA THR A 294 8.71 -8.08 6.47
C THR A 294 8.82 -8.61 7.91
N ARG A 295 9.85 -8.21 8.63
CA ARG A 295 10.00 -8.60 10.04
C ARG A 295 9.00 -7.88 10.94
N VAL A 296 8.67 -6.61 10.65
CA VAL A 296 7.66 -5.83 11.40
C VAL A 296 6.29 -6.49 11.27
N VAL A 297 5.83 -6.77 10.05
CA VAL A 297 4.48 -7.30 9.81
C VAL A 297 4.30 -8.75 10.31
N ALA A 298 5.40 -9.47 10.48
CA ALA A 298 5.38 -10.82 11.05
C ALA A 298 5.14 -10.83 12.58
N GLN A 299 5.28 -9.68 13.28
CA GLN A 299 5.17 -9.64 14.74
C GLN A 299 3.73 -9.73 15.22
N PRO A 300 3.48 -10.43 16.35
CA PRO A 300 2.14 -10.54 16.93
C PRO A 300 1.51 -9.18 17.25
N GLU A 301 2.30 -8.22 17.71
CA GLU A 301 1.84 -6.87 18.03
C GLU A 301 1.26 -6.15 16.82
N TRP A 302 1.91 -6.28 15.66
CA TRP A 302 1.41 -5.74 14.41
C TRP A 302 0.09 -6.38 14.00
N LYS A 303 0.02 -7.70 14.03
CA LYS A 303 -1.21 -8.45 13.70
C LYS A 303 -2.37 -8.08 14.60
N SER A 304 -2.13 -7.99 15.92
CA SER A 304 -3.13 -7.53 16.87
C SER A 304 -3.58 -6.08 16.62
N ASP A 305 -2.68 -5.21 16.15
CA ASP A 305 -3.07 -3.85 15.76
C ASP A 305 -3.98 -3.85 14.52
N LEU A 306 -3.71 -4.71 13.52
CA LEU A 306 -4.59 -4.86 12.35
C LEU A 306 -5.98 -5.36 12.77
N GLU A 307 -6.06 -6.41 13.57
CA GLU A 307 -7.31 -7.00 14.04
C GLU A 307 -8.16 -5.97 14.80
N ARG A 308 -7.57 -5.27 15.78
CA ARG A 308 -8.28 -4.26 16.59
C ARG A 308 -8.82 -3.08 15.78
N ASN A 309 -8.19 -2.79 14.64
CA ASN A 309 -8.59 -1.67 13.78
C ASN A 309 -9.36 -2.13 12.53
N TYR A 310 -9.72 -3.42 12.45
CA TYR A 310 -10.43 -4.02 11.30
C TYR A 310 -9.71 -3.80 9.97
N LEU A 311 -8.37 -3.87 10.01
CA LEU A 311 -7.51 -3.71 8.85
C LEU A 311 -7.17 -5.09 8.28
N THR A 312 -7.11 -5.19 6.97
CA THR A 312 -6.77 -6.44 6.29
C THR A 312 -5.27 -6.49 6.02
N ASP A 313 -4.60 -7.54 6.48
CA ASP A 313 -3.20 -7.80 6.11
C ASP A 313 -3.11 -8.00 4.59
N ASP A 314 -2.47 -7.07 3.92
CA ASP A 314 -2.24 -7.06 2.47
C ASP A 314 -0.80 -6.65 2.19
N PHE A 315 0.11 -7.25 2.96
CA PHE A 315 1.53 -6.96 2.83
C PHE A 315 2.07 -7.40 1.48
N ALA A 316 2.68 -6.46 0.78
CA ALA A 316 3.33 -6.70 -0.50
C ALA A 316 4.60 -5.86 -0.66
N VAL A 317 5.61 -6.44 -1.28
CA VAL A 317 6.89 -5.81 -1.63
C VAL A 317 7.23 -6.06 -3.10
N GLY A 318 8.26 -5.41 -3.58
CA GLY A 318 8.82 -5.66 -4.90
C GLY A 318 7.85 -5.41 -6.04
N GLU A 319 7.85 -6.31 -7.03
CA GLU A 319 7.06 -6.14 -8.25
C GLU A 319 5.55 -6.21 -7.99
N ARG A 320 5.11 -7.03 -7.03
CA ARG A 320 3.69 -7.11 -6.67
C ARG A 320 3.14 -5.75 -6.27
N PHE A 321 3.80 -5.05 -5.36
CA PHE A 321 3.34 -3.74 -4.90
C PHE A 321 3.40 -2.68 -6.02
N ARG A 322 4.45 -2.70 -6.87
CA ARG A 322 4.54 -1.80 -8.03
C ARG A 322 3.40 -2.01 -9.04
N ALA A 323 3.05 -3.27 -9.31
CA ALA A 323 1.96 -3.61 -10.21
C ALA A 323 0.59 -3.16 -9.65
N GLU A 324 0.35 -3.35 -8.34
CA GLU A 324 -0.85 -2.89 -7.65
C GLU A 324 -1.00 -1.37 -7.74
N LEU A 325 0.06 -0.59 -7.47
CA LEU A 325 0.02 0.88 -7.61
C LEU A 325 -0.32 1.35 -9.03
N LYS A 326 0.24 0.68 -10.04
CA LYS A 326 -0.04 0.98 -11.45
C LYS A 326 -1.50 0.70 -11.80
N GLN A 327 -2.04 -0.42 -11.34
CA GLN A 327 -3.44 -0.80 -11.55
C GLN A 327 -4.39 0.17 -10.84
N ASP A 328 -4.10 0.52 -9.58
CA ASP A 328 -4.89 1.47 -8.80
C ASP A 328 -4.91 2.85 -9.45
N TYR A 329 -3.75 3.34 -9.91
CA TYR A 329 -3.69 4.62 -10.63
C TYR A 329 -4.58 4.62 -11.86
N ALA A 330 -4.55 3.56 -12.67
CA ALA A 330 -5.38 3.46 -13.87
C ALA A 330 -6.88 3.41 -13.53
N SER A 331 -7.26 2.63 -12.52
CA SER A 331 -8.63 2.49 -12.06
C SER A 331 -9.19 3.80 -11.49
N MET A 332 -8.41 4.47 -10.63
CA MET A 332 -8.79 5.76 -10.05
C MET A 332 -8.90 6.85 -11.11
N LYS A 333 -7.95 6.89 -12.07
CA LYS A 333 -7.99 7.84 -13.17
C LYS A 333 -9.25 7.68 -14.01
N ALA A 334 -9.62 6.45 -14.35
CA ALA A 334 -10.83 6.18 -15.12
C ALA A 334 -12.10 6.73 -14.44
N VAL A 335 -12.25 6.48 -13.12
CA VAL A 335 -13.41 6.98 -12.35
C VAL A 335 -13.37 8.49 -12.19
N LEU A 336 -12.20 9.05 -11.88
CA LEU A 336 -12.07 10.50 -11.69
C LEU A 336 -12.33 11.29 -12.98
N VAL A 337 -11.97 10.73 -14.16
CA VAL A 337 -12.35 11.28 -15.47
C VAL A 337 -13.87 11.26 -15.65
N GLU A 338 -14.53 10.14 -15.35
CA GLU A 338 -15.98 10.03 -15.44
C GLU A 338 -16.71 10.96 -14.45
N LEU A 339 -16.15 11.17 -13.25
CA LEU A 339 -16.65 12.15 -12.29
C LEU A 339 -16.40 13.60 -12.71
N GLY A 340 -15.61 13.85 -13.74
CA GLY A 340 -15.22 15.21 -14.17
C GLY A 340 -14.24 15.89 -13.19
N LEU A 341 -13.53 15.12 -12.38
CA LEU A 341 -12.58 15.62 -11.38
C LEU A 341 -11.11 15.50 -11.83
N ALA A 342 -10.82 14.69 -12.86
CA ALA A 342 -9.47 14.60 -13.41
C ALA A 342 -9.12 15.89 -14.15
N LYS A 343 -7.89 16.39 -13.94
CA LYS A 343 -7.29 17.42 -14.80
C LYS A 343 -6.56 16.72 -15.97
N ASN A 344 -6.72 17.30 -17.15
CA ASN A 344 -6.02 16.89 -18.35
C ASN A 344 -4.52 17.23 -18.25
#